data_751842ec6f0bb3e622db10c9f1b1fc2d
#
_entry.id   751842ec6f0bb3e622db10c9f1b1fc2d
#
_cell.length_a   1.000
_cell.length_b   1.000
_cell.length_c   1.000
_cell.angle_alpha   90.00
_cell.angle_beta   90.00
_cell.angle_gamma   90.00
#
_symmetry.space_group_name_H-M   'P 1'
#
loop_
_entity.id
_entity.type
_entity.pdbx_description
1 polymer ?
#
loop_
_entity_poly.entity_id
_entity_poly.type
_entity_poly.pdbx_seq_one_letter_code
_entity_poly.pdbx_strand_id
1 'polypeptide(L)'
;TVYLVEVPSNPEGDIAAQTANLLASVDTLLAQAGSDRHKLLMVPVYLADMADYDGMNAVWDAWVPDGHAPTRACVQARLANPAWRVEMAVTAAR
;
A
#
# COMPACT_ATOMS: atom_id res chain seq x y z
N THR A 1 -5.31 17.76 -2.30
CA THR A 1 -5.05 16.38 -2.71
C THR A 1 -3.65 15.97 -2.30
N VAL A 2 -3.52 14.78 -1.78
CA VAL A 2 -2.25 14.21 -1.30
C VAL A 2 -1.83 13.11 -2.27
N TYR A 3 -0.56 13.16 -2.69
CA TYR A 3 0.06 12.14 -3.54
C TYR A 3 1.28 11.60 -2.81
N LEU A 4 1.39 10.28 -2.71
CA LEU A 4 2.60 9.64 -2.16
C LEU A 4 2.83 8.27 -2.78
N VAL A 5 4.07 7.82 -2.73
CA VAL A 5 4.48 6.47 -3.15
C VAL A 5 5.27 5.86 -2.00
N GLU A 6 4.98 4.63 -1.66
CA GLU A 6 5.67 3.92 -0.59
C GLU A 6 6.11 2.52 -1.01
N VAL A 7 7.20 2.13 -0.41
CA VAL A 7 7.76 0.78 -0.42
C VAL A 7 7.99 0.36 1.03
N PRO A 8 8.20 -0.93 1.32
CA PRO A 8 8.53 -1.33 2.69
C PRO A 8 9.82 -0.65 3.17
N SER A 9 9.77 0.02 4.31
CA SER A 9 10.96 0.59 4.95
C SER A 9 11.85 -0.51 5.53
N ASN A 10 11.25 -1.66 5.86
CA ASN A 10 11.95 -2.89 6.23
C ASN A 10 11.59 -3.97 5.21
N PRO A 11 12.51 -4.36 4.31
CA PRO A 11 12.23 -5.36 3.28
C PRO A 11 12.30 -6.80 3.77
N GLU A 12 12.53 -7.02 5.04
CA GLU A 12 12.55 -8.36 5.62
C GLU A 12 11.13 -8.90 5.81
N GLY A 13 11.01 -10.21 5.83
CA GLY A 13 9.73 -10.87 6.05
C GLY A 13 8.99 -11.19 4.76
N ASP A 14 7.84 -11.82 4.95
CA ASP A 14 6.95 -12.24 3.86
C ASP A 14 6.09 -11.08 3.34
N ILE A 15 5.21 -11.39 2.40
CA ILE A 15 4.33 -10.37 1.82
C ILE A 15 3.43 -9.72 2.87
N ALA A 16 2.94 -10.46 3.86
CA ALA A 16 2.10 -9.90 4.91
C ALA A 16 2.88 -8.88 5.75
N ALA A 17 4.10 -9.22 6.16
CA ALA A 17 4.96 -8.32 6.93
C ALA A 17 5.33 -7.06 6.13
N GLN A 18 5.70 -7.22 4.86
CA GLN A 18 6.06 -6.08 4.02
C GLN A 18 4.86 -5.16 3.74
N THR A 19 3.69 -5.73 3.50
CA THR A 19 2.47 -4.95 3.28
C THR A 19 2.08 -4.17 4.53
N ALA A 20 2.12 -4.80 5.70
CA ALA A 20 1.81 -4.12 6.96
C ALA A 20 2.79 -2.98 7.24
N ASN A 21 4.07 -3.20 6.98
CA ASN A 21 5.12 -2.19 7.15
C ASN A 21 4.89 -0.99 6.21
N LEU A 22 4.60 -1.26 4.94
CA LEU A 22 4.31 -0.21 3.95
C LEU A 22 3.08 0.60 4.36
N LEU A 23 1.99 -0.06 4.76
CA LEU A 23 0.75 0.63 5.13
C LEU A 23 0.90 1.46 6.41
N ALA A 24 1.74 1.04 7.35
CA ALA A 24 2.07 1.87 8.51
C ALA A 24 2.75 3.18 8.10
N SER A 25 3.65 3.13 7.12
CA SER A 25 4.28 4.33 6.56
C SER A 25 3.26 5.22 5.85
N VAL A 26 2.32 4.62 5.11
CA VAL A 26 1.23 5.36 4.46
C VAL A 26 0.40 6.12 5.49
N ASP A 27 0.00 5.45 6.59
CA ASP A 27 -0.75 6.12 7.65
C ASP A 27 0.00 7.33 8.21
N THR A 28 1.29 7.20 8.48
CA THR A 28 2.13 8.28 8.99
C THR A 28 2.18 9.47 8.03
N LEU A 29 2.42 9.19 6.74
CA LEU A 29 2.52 10.24 5.72
C LEU A 29 1.17 10.92 5.47
N LEU A 30 0.07 10.18 5.46
CA LEU A 30 -1.26 10.75 5.34
C LEU A 30 -1.55 11.70 6.51
N ALA A 31 -1.26 11.29 7.73
CA ALA A 31 -1.45 12.14 8.91
C ALA A 31 -0.63 13.42 8.84
N GLN A 32 0.63 13.34 8.41
CA GLN A 32 1.49 14.52 8.23
C GLN A 32 0.93 15.49 7.18
N ALA A 33 0.23 14.97 6.19
CA ALA A 33 -0.37 15.78 5.12
C ALA A 33 -1.80 16.27 5.45
N GLY A 34 -2.31 16.00 6.65
CA GLY A 34 -3.66 16.39 7.05
C GLY A 34 -4.76 15.50 6.49
N SER A 35 -4.44 14.24 6.19
CA SER A 35 -5.39 13.26 5.67
C SER A 35 -5.40 12.00 6.54
N ASP A 36 -6.13 10.99 6.11
CA ASP A 36 -6.18 9.67 6.75
C ASP A 36 -6.70 8.62 5.76
N ARG A 37 -6.74 7.35 6.19
CA ARG A 37 -7.13 6.24 5.32
C ARG A 37 -8.61 6.23 4.92
N HIS A 38 -9.47 7.04 5.56
CA HIS A 38 -10.87 7.19 5.16
C HIS A 38 -11.02 8.08 3.93
N LYS A 39 -9.98 8.77 3.52
CA LYS A 39 -9.99 9.76 2.44
C LYS A 39 -9.22 9.32 1.20
N LEU A 40 -8.92 8.03 1.11
CA LEU A 40 -8.24 7.46 -0.05
C LEU A 40 -9.11 7.57 -1.31
N LEU A 41 -8.49 7.94 -2.41
CA LEU A 41 -9.15 8.07 -3.72
C LEU A 41 -8.73 6.97 -4.67
N MET A 42 -7.43 6.70 -4.78
CA MET A 42 -6.89 5.72 -5.71
C MET A 42 -5.57 5.16 -5.19
N VAL A 43 -5.41 3.83 -5.27
CA VAL A 43 -4.19 3.15 -4.83
C VAL A 43 -3.81 2.05 -5.82
N PRO A 44 -3.02 2.35 -6.86
CA PRO A 44 -2.36 1.30 -7.64
C PRO A 44 -1.38 0.52 -6.76
N VAL A 45 -1.44 -0.80 -6.87
CA VAL A 45 -0.57 -1.74 -6.14
C VAL A 45 0.30 -2.48 -7.14
N TYR A 46 1.60 -2.50 -6.87
CA TYR A 46 2.59 -3.21 -7.69
C TYR A 46 3.17 -4.35 -6.86
N LEU A 47 3.06 -5.57 -7.38
CA LEU A 47 3.62 -6.76 -6.74
C LEU A 47 4.78 -7.29 -7.58
N ALA A 48 5.89 -7.64 -6.93
CA ALA A 48 7.02 -8.26 -7.60
C ALA A 48 6.65 -9.66 -8.13
N ASP A 49 5.71 -10.34 -7.49
CA ASP A 49 5.20 -11.65 -7.88
C ASP A 49 3.70 -11.72 -7.57
N MET A 50 2.89 -12.02 -8.57
CA MET A 50 1.44 -12.12 -8.40
C MET A 50 1.03 -13.27 -7.48
N ALA A 51 1.92 -14.22 -7.19
CA ALA A 51 1.68 -15.24 -6.16
C ALA A 51 1.44 -14.64 -4.77
N ASP A 52 1.89 -13.39 -4.53
CA ASP A 52 1.68 -12.65 -3.29
C ASP A 52 0.32 -11.94 -3.19
N TYR A 53 -0.53 -12.07 -4.20
CA TYR A 53 -1.79 -11.32 -4.28
C TYR A 53 -2.69 -11.56 -3.07
N ASP A 54 -2.96 -12.82 -2.73
CA ASP A 54 -3.85 -13.16 -1.62
C ASP A 54 -3.26 -12.71 -0.27
N GLY A 55 -1.96 -12.87 -0.08
CA GLY A 55 -1.27 -12.43 1.14
C GLY A 55 -1.30 -10.92 1.32
N MET A 56 -1.10 -10.17 0.25
CA MET A 56 -1.22 -8.71 0.27
C MET A 56 -2.67 -8.30 0.57
N ASN A 57 -3.64 -8.92 -0.09
CA ASN A 57 -5.05 -8.58 0.09
C ASN A 57 -5.55 -8.85 1.51
N ALA A 58 -5.07 -9.88 2.18
CA ALA A 58 -5.46 -10.15 3.56
C ALA A 58 -5.11 -8.98 4.49
N VAL A 59 -3.94 -8.40 4.31
CA VAL A 59 -3.51 -7.23 5.09
C VAL A 59 -4.26 -5.97 4.65
N TRP A 60 -4.42 -5.77 3.34
CA TRP A 60 -5.15 -4.65 2.78
C TRP A 60 -6.59 -4.60 3.27
N ASP A 61 -7.30 -5.72 3.22
CA ASP A 61 -8.71 -5.79 3.61
C ASP A 61 -8.91 -5.48 5.10
N ALA A 62 -7.95 -5.85 5.94
CA ALA A 62 -7.98 -5.51 7.37
C ALA A 62 -7.64 -4.04 7.63
N TRP A 63 -6.89 -3.40 6.72
CA TRP A 63 -6.44 -2.01 6.90
C TRP A 63 -7.42 -0.99 6.33
N VAL A 64 -8.03 -1.28 5.18
CA VAL A 64 -8.93 -0.33 4.53
C VAL A 64 -10.25 -0.24 5.33
N PRO A 65 -10.75 0.98 5.63
CA PRO A 65 -12.00 1.10 6.39
C PRO A 65 -13.21 0.65 5.59
N ASP A 66 -14.15 0.00 6.25
CA ASP A 66 -15.41 -0.40 5.64
C ASP A 66 -16.14 0.80 5.02
N GLY A 67 -16.60 0.65 3.79
CA GLY A 67 -17.31 1.70 3.08
C GLY A 67 -16.42 2.83 2.52
N HIS A 68 -15.10 2.73 2.70
CA HIS A 68 -14.14 3.77 2.28
C HIS A 68 -13.01 3.22 1.40
N ALA A 69 -13.24 2.10 0.72
CA ALA A 69 -12.23 1.53 -0.17
C ALA A 69 -11.98 2.46 -1.37
N PRO A 70 -10.72 2.73 -1.71
CA PRO A 70 -10.40 3.52 -2.90
C PRO A 70 -10.55 2.70 -4.17
N THR A 71 -10.52 3.36 -5.31
CA THR A 71 -10.26 2.70 -6.58
C THR A 71 -8.87 2.06 -6.52
N ARG A 72 -8.76 0.81 -6.94
CA ARG A 72 -7.50 0.08 -6.87
C ARG A 72 -7.27 -0.77 -8.11
N ALA A 73 -6.02 -0.81 -8.59
CA ALA A 73 -5.54 -1.78 -9.55
C ALA A 73 -4.34 -2.49 -8.92
N CYS A 74 -4.16 -3.78 -9.23
CA CYS A 74 -2.99 -4.53 -8.77
C CYS A 74 -2.37 -5.24 -9.97
N VAL A 75 -1.09 -4.97 -10.21
CA VAL A 75 -0.34 -5.53 -11.33
C VAL A 75 1.00 -6.08 -10.85
N GLN A 76 1.56 -7.00 -11.62
CA GLN A 76 2.92 -7.47 -11.38
C GLN A 76 3.90 -6.55 -12.10
N ALA A 77 4.98 -6.19 -11.42
CA ALA A 77 6.00 -5.33 -11.98
C ALA A 77 7.36 -5.65 -11.34
N ARG A 78 8.43 -5.39 -12.08
CA ARG A 78 9.77 -5.42 -11.52
C ARG A 78 9.96 -4.17 -10.68
N LEU A 79 10.28 -4.34 -9.39
CA LEU A 79 10.54 -3.23 -8.49
C LEU A 79 12.03 -2.88 -8.47
N ALA A 80 12.35 -1.67 -8.04
CA ALA A 80 13.72 -1.17 -8.09
C ALA A 80 14.68 -1.95 -7.17
N ASN A 81 14.17 -2.41 -6.03
CA ASN A 81 14.95 -3.26 -5.11
C ASN A 81 14.38 -4.68 -5.15
N PRO A 82 15.19 -5.71 -5.47
CA PRO A 82 14.69 -7.08 -5.53
C PRO A 82 14.21 -7.64 -4.19
N ALA A 83 14.54 -7.00 -3.08
CA ALA A 83 14.03 -7.39 -1.76
C ALA A 83 12.59 -6.90 -1.51
N TRP A 84 12.11 -5.92 -2.26
CA TRP A 84 10.74 -5.43 -2.12
C TRP A 84 9.77 -6.36 -2.83
N ARG A 85 8.69 -6.72 -2.14
CA ARG A 85 7.61 -7.54 -2.70
C ARG A 85 6.42 -6.71 -3.15
N VAL A 86 6.29 -5.48 -2.64
CA VAL A 86 5.13 -4.63 -2.86
C VAL A 86 5.52 -3.16 -2.90
N GLU A 87 4.82 -2.40 -3.72
CA GLU A 87 4.91 -0.94 -3.81
C GLU A 87 3.50 -0.39 -4.05
N MET A 88 3.18 0.75 -3.45
CA MET A 88 1.86 1.39 -3.64
C MET A 88 2.04 2.86 -3.95
N ALA A 89 1.28 3.34 -4.94
CA ALA A 89 1.07 4.76 -5.17
C ALA A 89 -0.27 5.14 -4.55
N VAL A 90 -0.33 6.23 -3.80
CA VAL A 90 -1.52 6.61 -3.04
C VAL A 90 -1.93 8.02 -3.39
N THR A 91 -3.21 8.19 -3.72
CA THR A 91 -3.85 9.48 -3.88
C THR A 91 -4.97 9.59 -2.86
N ALA A 92 -4.99 10.66 -2.08
CA ALA A 92 -6.00 10.88 -1.04
C ALA A 92 -6.49 12.34 -1.05
N ALA A 93 -7.72 12.54 -0.60
CA ALA A 93 -8.21 13.86 -0.26
C ALA A 93 -7.69 14.30 1.11
N ARG A 94 -7.75 15.57 1.38
CA ARG A 94 -7.47 16.10 2.71
C ARG A 94 -8.71 16.18 3.58
#